data_637191b34131592cdbdfa5a0089c22dc
#
_entry.id   637191b34131592cdbdfa5a0089c22dc
#
_cell.length_a   1.000
_cell.length_b   1.000
_cell.length_c   1.000
_cell.angle_alpha   90.00
_cell.angle_beta   90.00
_cell.angle_gamma   90.00
#
_symmetry.space_group_name_H-M   'P 1'
#
loop_
_entity.id
_entity.type
_entity.pdbx_description
1 polymer ?
#
loop_
_entity_poly.entity_id
_entity_poly.type
_entity_poly.pdbx_seq_one_letter_code
_entity_poly.pdbx_strand_id
1 'polypeptide(L)'
;MASKYGFTFDPFKLTGVKVPASRRAAALEAVGNYLLESALVEIGAGRSPVAGGPWKRSLTKEYKERKAEESSVTFANAELSGELLDELDVKEVRGGKIFYGVEGDQAGKAEGNNIGSYGREPDEGKARRIIPLEGETFKPAIVQGMREVLEGFVDE
;
A
#
# COMPACT_ATOMS: atom_id res chain seq x y z
N MET A 1 16.55 17.07 1.08
CA MET A 1 16.58 15.62 0.86
C MET A 1 15.16 15.08 0.77
N ALA A 2 14.82 14.36 -0.29
CA ALA A 2 13.49 13.80 -0.41
C ALA A 2 13.36 12.61 0.55
N SER A 3 12.35 12.66 1.40
CA SER A 3 12.01 11.53 2.27
C SER A 3 11.24 10.50 1.46
N LYS A 4 11.39 9.24 1.82
CA LYS A 4 10.55 8.19 1.25
C LYS A 4 10.29 7.11 2.29
N TYR A 5 9.15 6.47 2.17
CA TYR A 5 8.75 5.38 3.03
C TYR A 5 7.99 4.36 2.18
N GLY A 6 8.49 3.16 2.11
CA GLY A 6 7.86 2.18 1.24
C GLY A 6 8.49 0.80 1.31
N PHE A 7 8.06 -0.05 0.38
CA PHE A 7 8.40 -1.47 0.33
C PHE A 7 8.89 -1.79 -1.08
N THR A 8 10.13 -2.26 -1.18
CA THR A 8 10.72 -2.66 -2.46
C THR A 8 10.78 -4.17 -2.53
N PHE A 9 10.32 -4.74 -3.65
CA PHE A 9 10.29 -6.19 -3.79
C PHE A 9 10.37 -6.58 -5.26
N ASP A 10 10.65 -7.87 -5.48
CA ASP A 10 10.70 -8.46 -6.81
C ASP A 10 9.36 -9.20 -7.04
N PRO A 11 8.48 -8.68 -7.90
CA PRO A 11 7.16 -9.29 -8.10
C PRO A 11 7.24 -10.66 -8.78
N PHE A 12 8.30 -10.93 -9.54
CA PHE A 12 8.48 -12.24 -10.17
C PHE A 12 8.80 -13.29 -9.12
N LYS A 13 9.65 -12.94 -8.14
CA LYS A 13 9.94 -13.85 -7.03
C LYS A 13 8.73 -14.04 -6.13
N LEU A 14 8.03 -12.97 -5.83
CA LEU A 14 6.85 -13.03 -4.95
C LEU A 14 5.78 -13.93 -5.53
N THR A 15 5.53 -13.85 -6.83
CA THR A 15 4.46 -14.61 -7.49
C THR A 15 4.93 -15.95 -8.06
N GLY A 16 6.23 -16.13 -8.24
CA GLY A 16 6.79 -17.33 -8.86
C GLY A 16 6.63 -17.38 -10.37
N VAL A 17 6.21 -16.28 -10.99
CA VAL A 17 6.00 -16.22 -12.44
C VAL A 17 7.30 -15.83 -13.14
N LYS A 18 7.66 -16.57 -14.18
CA LYS A 18 8.83 -16.29 -14.99
C LYS A 18 8.39 -15.62 -16.28
N VAL A 19 8.81 -14.39 -16.48
CA VAL A 19 8.46 -13.61 -17.66
C VAL A 19 9.72 -13.44 -18.53
N PRO A 20 9.63 -13.66 -19.85
CA PRO A 20 10.77 -13.46 -20.74
C PRO A 20 11.34 -12.05 -20.62
N ALA A 21 12.67 -11.94 -20.70
CA ALA A 21 13.36 -10.66 -20.52
C ALA A 21 12.81 -9.56 -21.42
N SER A 22 12.42 -9.89 -22.64
CA SER A 22 11.88 -8.91 -23.60
C SER A 22 10.54 -8.32 -23.19
N ARG A 23 9.84 -8.95 -22.24
CA ARG A 23 8.51 -8.50 -21.78
C ARG A 23 8.51 -7.96 -20.36
N ARG A 24 9.64 -8.07 -19.66
CA ARG A 24 9.70 -7.69 -18.24
C ARG A 24 9.33 -6.24 -17.96
N ALA A 25 9.78 -5.31 -18.80
CA ALA A 25 9.47 -3.89 -18.58
C ALA A 25 7.97 -3.63 -18.62
N ALA A 26 7.29 -4.19 -19.63
CA ALA A 26 5.83 -4.05 -19.76
C ALA A 26 5.11 -4.75 -18.61
N ALA A 27 5.62 -5.93 -18.21
CA ALA A 27 5.05 -6.69 -17.10
C ALA A 27 5.18 -5.94 -15.77
N LEU A 28 6.32 -5.30 -15.52
CA LEU A 28 6.53 -4.51 -14.31
C LEU A 28 5.58 -3.32 -14.24
N GLU A 29 5.38 -2.63 -15.35
CA GLU A 29 4.45 -1.52 -15.40
C GLU A 29 3.02 -2.00 -15.12
N ALA A 30 2.61 -3.07 -15.78
CA ALA A 30 1.24 -3.61 -15.60
C ALA A 30 1.00 -4.09 -14.17
N VAL A 31 1.94 -4.83 -13.59
CA VAL A 31 1.77 -5.33 -12.22
C VAL A 31 1.84 -4.20 -11.20
N GLY A 32 2.66 -3.19 -11.45
CA GLY A 32 2.71 -2.02 -10.59
C GLY A 32 1.39 -1.25 -10.56
N ASN A 33 0.80 -1.05 -11.73
CA ASN A 33 -0.51 -0.39 -11.84
C ASN A 33 -1.59 -1.18 -11.14
N TYR A 34 -1.59 -2.51 -11.32
CA TYR A 34 -2.54 -3.39 -10.65
C TYR A 34 -2.41 -3.29 -9.13
N LEU A 35 -1.17 -3.35 -8.63
CA LEU A 35 -0.90 -3.28 -7.20
C LEU A 35 -1.41 -1.96 -6.61
N LEU A 36 -1.10 -0.85 -7.24
CA LEU A 36 -1.52 0.46 -6.75
C LEU A 36 -3.04 0.58 -6.71
N GLU A 37 -3.73 0.18 -7.78
CA GLU A 37 -5.18 0.21 -7.82
C GLU A 37 -5.79 -0.67 -6.73
N SER A 38 -5.27 -1.88 -6.57
CA SER A 38 -5.78 -2.83 -5.57
C SER A 38 -5.57 -2.31 -4.15
N ALA A 39 -4.40 -1.73 -3.88
CA ALA A 39 -4.12 -1.16 -2.57
C ALA A 39 -5.05 0.02 -2.27
N LEU A 40 -5.26 0.90 -3.23
CA LEU A 40 -6.14 2.06 -3.04
C LEU A 40 -7.60 1.64 -2.82
N VAL A 41 -8.05 0.58 -3.49
CA VAL A 41 -9.40 0.04 -3.26
C VAL A 41 -9.54 -0.46 -1.82
N GLU A 42 -8.56 -1.21 -1.32
CA GLU A 42 -8.58 -1.71 0.06
C GLU A 42 -8.56 -0.56 1.06
N ILE A 43 -7.68 0.40 0.87
CA ILE A 43 -7.57 1.57 1.76
C ILE A 43 -8.87 2.37 1.76
N GLY A 44 -9.45 2.61 0.58
CA GLY A 44 -10.70 3.32 0.46
C GLY A 44 -11.86 2.62 1.12
N ALA A 45 -11.80 1.30 1.22
CA ALA A 45 -12.82 0.49 1.91
C ALA A 45 -12.55 0.36 3.41
N GLY A 46 -11.49 0.97 3.92
CA GLY A 46 -11.13 0.89 5.34
C GLY A 46 -10.47 -0.42 5.72
N ARG A 47 -9.74 -1.03 4.80
CA ARG A 47 -9.04 -2.29 5.03
C ARG A 47 -7.57 -2.16 4.66
N SER A 48 -6.73 -2.96 5.30
CA SER A 48 -5.31 -3.01 4.97
C SER A 48 -5.08 -3.83 3.70
N PRO A 49 -4.23 -3.36 2.76
CA PRO A 49 -3.80 -4.20 1.64
C PRO A 49 -2.73 -5.23 2.04
N VAL A 50 -2.24 -5.17 3.28
CA VAL A 50 -1.18 -6.04 3.78
C VAL A 50 -1.80 -7.25 4.48
N ALA A 51 -1.25 -8.44 4.23
CA ALA A 51 -1.73 -9.68 4.85
C ALA A 51 -1.54 -9.60 6.38
N GLY A 52 -2.65 -9.77 7.11
CA GLY A 52 -2.62 -9.69 8.57
C GLY A 52 -2.30 -8.32 9.12
N GLY A 53 -2.27 -7.30 8.28
CA GLY A 53 -1.94 -5.96 8.71
C GLY A 53 -3.00 -5.36 9.62
N PRO A 54 -2.59 -4.69 10.69
CA PRO A 54 -3.55 -4.03 11.58
C PRO A 54 -4.25 -2.88 10.88
N TRP A 55 -5.49 -2.64 11.27
CA TRP A 55 -6.26 -1.52 10.76
C TRP A 55 -7.17 -0.99 11.86
N LYS A 56 -6.86 0.19 12.33
CA LYS A 56 -7.68 0.86 13.33
C LYS A 56 -9.00 1.25 12.69
N ARG A 57 -10.04 0.49 13.01
CA ARG A 57 -11.38 0.75 12.47
C ARG A 57 -12.21 1.68 13.32
N SER A 58 -12.02 1.55 14.62
CA SER A 58 -12.90 2.25 15.55
C SER A 58 -12.42 3.65 15.82
N LEU A 59 -13.27 4.58 15.48
CA LEU A 59 -13.26 5.88 16.10
C LEU A 59 -14.19 5.74 17.29
N THR A 60 -13.91 6.38 18.40
CA THR A 60 -14.88 6.39 19.52
C THR A 60 -16.16 7.02 19.01
N LYS A 61 -17.30 6.66 19.63
CA LYS A 61 -18.60 7.18 19.22
C LYS A 61 -18.60 8.71 19.18
N GLU A 62 -18.07 9.33 20.21
CA GLU A 62 -18.00 10.80 20.31
C GLU A 62 -17.16 11.40 19.21
N TYR A 63 -16.03 10.77 18.90
CA TYR A 63 -15.13 11.23 17.85
C TYR A 63 -15.78 11.10 16.47
N LYS A 64 -16.51 10.01 16.24
CA LYS A 64 -17.26 9.80 14.99
C LYS A 64 -18.31 10.88 14.80
N GLU A 65 -19.03 11.22 15.85
CA GLU A 65 -20.06 12.28 15.81
C GLU A 65 -19.44 13.63 15.49
N ARG A 66 -18.30 13.94 16.10
CA ARG A 66 -17.56 15.17 15.84
C ARG A 66 -17.05 15.24 14.41
N LYS A 67 -16.52 14.13 13.92
CA LYS A 67 -16.04 14.04 12.54
C LYS A 67 -17.18 14.22 11.55
N ALA A 68 -18.33 13.68 11.83
CA ALA A 68 -19.49 13.82 10.96
C ALA A 68 -19.95 15.27 10.87
N GLU A 69 -19.81 16.05 11.95
CA GLU A 69 -20.16 17.47 11.97
C GLU A 69 -19.13 18.30 11.17
N GLU A 70 -17.86 17.93 11.24
CA GLU A 70 -16.79 18.65 10.56
C GLU A 70 -16.58 18.20 9.11
N SER A 71 -16.98 16.96 8.80
CA SER A 71 -16.68 16.32 7.53
C SER A 71 -17.72 15.26 7.26
N SER A 72 -17.98 14.97 5.98
CA SER A 72 -18.87 13.88 5.59
C SER A 72 -18.23 12.50 5.74
N VAL A 73 -16.95 12.43 6.10
CA VAL A 73 -16.19 11.19 6.18
C VAL A 73 -16.07 10.73 7.63
N THR A 74 -16.60 9.54 7.94
CA THR A 74 -16.57 8.97 9.29
C THR A 74 -15.82 7.65 9.39
N PHE A 75 -15.15 7.24 8.31
CA PHE A 75 -14.42 5.98 8.26
C PHE A 75 -13.01 6.11 8.84
N ALA A 76 -12.42 4.97 9.22
CA ALA A 76 -11.06 4.94 9.74
C ALA A 76 -10.05 5.55 8.78
N ASN A 77 -10.24 5.33 7.47
CA ASN A 77 -9.37 5.89 6.46
C ASN A 77 -9.48 7.41 6.31
N ALA A 78 -10.42 8.05 7.02
CA ALA A 78 -10.55 9.50 7.01
C ALA A 78 -9.30 10.20 7.57
N GLU A 79 -8.51 9.50 8.37
CA GLU A 79 -7.27 10.03 8.90
C GLU A 79 -6.12 10.00 7.88
N LEU A 80 -6.32 9.25 6.79
CA LEU A 80 -5.37 9.22 5.68
C LEU A 80 -5.79 10.31 4.71
N SER A 81 -5.01 11.38 4.65
CA SER A 81 -5.37 12.53 3.82
C SER A 81 -5.31 12.19 2.33
N GLY A 82 -6.09 12.93 1.54
CA GLY A 82 -6.02 12.82 0.08
C GLY A 82 -4.62 13.10 -0.45
N GLU A 83 -3.90 14.04 0.17
CA GLU A 83 -2.52 14.34 -0.21
C GLU A 83 -1.61 13.13 -0.02
N LEU A 84 -1.76 12.42 1.09
CA LEU A 84 -0.98 11.22 1.35
C LEU A 84 -1.27 10.14 0.32
N LEU A 85 -2.55 9.92 0.03
CA LEU A 85 -2.95 8.90 -0.94
C LEU A 85 -2.55 9.25 -2.36
N ASP A 86 -2.54 10.54 -2.71
CA ASP A 86 -2.07 11.01 -4.01
C ASP A 86 -0.57 10.76 -4.20
N GLU A 87 0.20 10.75 -3.09
CA GLU A 87 1.63 10.49 -3.15
C GLU A 87 1.97 9.00 -3.11
N LEU A 88 1.00 8.15 -2.78
CA LEU A 88 1.21 6.69 -2.81
C LEU A 88 1.34 6.25 -4.26
N ASP A 89 2.45 5.60 -4.58
CA ASP A 89 2.77 5.25 -5.95
C ASP A 89 3.58 3.96 -6.02
N VAL A 90 3.69 3.43 -7.23
CA VAL A 90 4.51 2.27 -7.53
C VAL A 90 5.40 2.64 -8.70
N LYS A 91 6.69 2.35 -8.58
CA LYS A 91 7.62 2.61 -9.68
C LYS A 91 8.70 1.54 -9.76
N GLU A 92 9.25 1.40 -10.94
CA GLU A 92 10.35 0.48 -11.18
C GLU A 92 11.63 0.99 -10.53
N VAL A 93 12.39 0.06 -9.97
CA VAL A 93 13.73 0.33 -9.45
C VAL A 93 14.69 -0.72 -10.03
N ARG A 94 15.98 -0.52 -9.83
CA ARG A 94 17.01 -1.41 -10.37
C ARG A 94 16.76 -2.87 -10.03
N GLY A 95 17.15 -3.75 -10.97
CA GLY A 95 17.14 -5.18 -10.74
C GLY A 95 15.82 -5.87 -10.96
N GLY A 96 14.90 -5.26 -11.70
CA GLY A 96 13.60 -5.87 -11.98
C GLY A 96 12.67 -5.86 -10.77
N LYS A 97 12.84 -4.88 -9.89
CA LYS A 97 12.03 -4.72 -8.70
C LYS A 97 11.11 -3.52 -8.83
N ILE A 98 10.14 -3.45 -7.95
CA ILE A 98 9.27 -2.27 -7.84
C ILE A 98 9.28 -1.75 -6.41
N PHE A 99 9.14 -0.44 -6.31
CA PHE A 99 8.97 0.27 -5.04
C PHE A 99 7.52 0.68 -4.93
N TYR A 100 6.88 0.30 -3.84
CA TYR A 100 5.51 0.68 -3.49
C TYR A 100 5.59 1.54 -2.25
N GLY A 101 5.17 2.79 -2.33
CA GLY A 101 5.27 3.67 -1.17
C GLY A 101 5.01 5.12 -1.47
N VAL A 102 5.48 5.96 -0.55
CA VAL A 102 5.28 7.41 -0.58
C VAL A 102 6.63 8.10 -0.57
N GLU A 103 6.80 9.08 -1.46
CA GLU A 103 7.98 9.92 -1.48
C GLU A 103 7.56 11.37 -1.22
N GLY A 104 8.44 12.13 -0.61
CA GLY A 104 8.21 13.55 -0.37
C GLY A 104 7.62 13.85 0.99
N ASP A 105 6.88 14.93 1.07
CA ASP A 105 6.40 15.48 2.34
C ASP A 105 5.47 14.56 3.12
N GLN A 106 4.77 13.67 2.45
CA GLN A 106 3.81 12.77 3.08
C GLN A 106 4.45 11.49 3.62
N ALA A 107 5.74 11.26 3.38
CA ALA A 107 6.42 10.03 3.83
C ALA A 107 6.34 9.83 5.35
N GLY A 108 6.53 10.89 6.12
CA GLY A 108 6.43 10.81 7.58
C GLY A 108 5.03 10.46 8.07
N LYS A 109 4.02 11.00 7.42
CA LYS A 109 2.62 10.69 7.74
C LYS A 109 2.28 9.25 7.38
N ALA A 110 2.81 8.78 6.25
CA ALA A 110 2.63 7.40 5.83
C ALA A 110 3.21 6.45 6.87
N GLU A 111 4.43 6.72 7.34
CA GLU A 111 5.06 5.92 8.39
C GLU A 111 4.22 5.93 9.66
N GLY A 112 3.80 7.12 10.12
CA GLY A 112 3.01 7.26 11.34
C GLY A 112 1.71 6.47 11.31
N ASN A 113 1.01 6.51 10.18
CA ASN A 113 -0.21 5.71 10.01
C ASN A 113 0.10 4.22 9.93
N ASN A 114 1.17 3.87 9.22
CA ASN A 114 1.51 2.48 8.95
C ASN A 114 1.87 1.70 10.21
N ILE A 115 2.61 2.30 11.11
CA ILE A 115 3.06 1.64 12.35
C ILE A 115 2.34 2.16 13.61
N GLY A 116 1.47 3.15 13.46
CA GLY A 116 0.72 3.69 14.59
C GLY A 116 1.56 4.56 15.51
N SER A 117 2.66 5.13 15.02
CA SER A 117 3.58 5.90 15.86
C SER A 117 3.17 7.35 16.06
N TYR A 118 2.76 8.02 15.00
CA TYR A 118 2.41 9.46 15.06
C TYR A 118 3.41 10.29 15.89
N GLY A 119 4.72 9.96 15.75
CA GLY A 119 5.76 10.62 16.52
C GLY A 119 6.00 10.03 17.91
N ARG A 120 5.41 8.88 18.20
CA ARG A 120 5.54 8.15 19.48
C ARG A 120 6.04 6.75 19.22
N GLU A 121 6.07 5.91 20.27
CA GLU A 121 6.37 4.50 20.13
C GLU A 121 5.34 3.81 19.22
N PRO A 122 5.77 2.91 18.34
CA PRO A 122 4.84 2.17 17.48
C PRO A 122 3.79 1.41 18.28
N ASP A 123 2.54 1.48 17.83
CA ASP A 123 1.42 0.80 18.48
C ASP A 123 0.50 0.22 17.40
N GLU A 124 0.49 -1.11 17.29
CA GLU A 124 -0.34 -1.79 16.29
C GLU A 124 -1.83 -1.52 16.46
N GLY A 125 -2.27 -1.26 17.69
CA GLY A 125 -3.66 -0.92 17.94
C GLY A 125 -4.09 0.40 17.31
N LYS A 126 -3.12 1.26 16.97
CA LYS A 126 -3.36 2.55 16.33
C LYS A 126 -2.94 2.57 14.87
N ALA A 127 -2.37 1.48 14.38
CA ALA A 127 -1.83 1.41 13.03
C ALA A 127 -2.90 1.19 11.97
N ARG A 128 -2.65 1.79 10.81
CA ARG A 128 -3.33 1.44 9.57
C ARG A 128 -2.25 1.02 8.62
N ARG A 129 -2.06 -0.30 8.49
CA ARG A 129 -0.98 -0.86 7.67
C ARG A 129 -1.32 -0.71 6.20
N ILE A 130 -0.70 0.26 5.55
CA ILE A 130 -0.89 0.49 4.13
C ILE A 130 0.30 -0.01 3.31
N ILE A 131 1.46 -0.19 3.96
CA ILE A 131 2.71 -0.58 3.33
C ILE A 131 3.30 -1.75 4.13
N PRO A 132 3.68 -2.88 3.48
CA PRO A 132 4.27 -4.01 4.21
C PRO A 132 5.56 -3.60 4.91
N LEU A 133 5.74 -4.12 6.12
CA LEU A 133 7.01 -4.02 6.84
C LEU A 133 7.88 -5.23 6.50
N GLU A 134 9.12 -5.23 6.99
CA GLU A 134 10.01 -6.37 6.78
C GLU A 134 9.33 -7.65 7.28
N GLY A 135 9.31 -8.67 6.45
CA GLY A 135 8.66 -9.94 6.76
C GLY A 135 7.17 -9.99 6.46
N GLU A 136 6.58 -8.86 6.06
CA GLU A 136 5.16 -8.81 5.66
C GLU A 136 5.04 -8.81 4.15
N THR A 137 3.84 -9.11 3.65
CA THR A 137 3.53 -9.02 2.23
C THR A 137 2.08 -8.59 2.05
N PHE A 138 1.68 -8.43 0.79
CA PHE A 138 0.30 -8.04 0.46
C PHE A 138 -0.67 -9.21 0.69
N LYS A 139 -1.95 -8.90 0.77
CA LYS A 139 -2.99 -9.92 0.94
C LYS A 139 -2.90 -10.98 -0.16
N PRO A 140 -3.25 -12.24 0.16
CA PRO A 140 -3.23 -13.32 -0.85
C PRO A 140 -4.01 -12.98 -2.11
N ALA A 141 -5.15 -12.33 -2.00
CA ALA A 141 -5.95 -11.93 -3.16
C ALA A 141 -5.20 -10.95 -4.06
N ILE A 142 -4.44 -10.02 -3.46
CA ILE A 142 -3.64 -9.06 -4.23
C ILE A 142 -2.46 -9.77 -4.90
N VAL A 143 -1.77 -10.65 -4.16
CA VAL A 143 -0.66 -11.45 -4.72
C VAL A 143 -1.16 -12.32 -5.87
N GLN A 144 -2.32 -12.95 -5.71
CA GLN A 144 -2.91 -13.77 -6.77
C GLN A 144 -3.24 -12.94 -8.00
N GLY A 145 -3.79 -11.73 -7.80
CA GLY A 145 -4.05 -10.82 -8.92
C GLY A 145 -2.78 -10.38 -9.63
N MET A 146 -1.70 -10.12 -8.88
CA MET A 146 -0.40 -9.82 -9.47
C MET A 146 0.10 -10.99 -10.31
N ARG A 147 -0.05 -12.22 -9.79
CA ARG A 147 0.33 -13.43 -10.53
C ARG A 147 -0.42 -13.52 -11.86
N GLU A 148 -1.71 -13.30 -11.83
CA GLU A 148 -2.53 -13.35 -13.04
C GLU A 148 -2.11 -12.30 -14.07
N VAL A 149 -1.80 -11.08 -13.62
CA VAL A 149 -1.29 -10.03 -14.50
C VAL A 149 0.02 -10.48 -15.15
N LEU A 150 0.96 -11.01 -14.36
CA LEU A 150 2.25 -11.44 -14.88
C LEU A 150 2.13 -12.65 -15.81
N GLU A 151 1.21 -13.56 -15.52
CA GLU A 151 0.97 -14.73 -16.38
C GLU A 151 0.51 -14.33 -17.78
N GLY A 152 -0.12 -13.17 -17.92
CA GLY A 152 -0.48 -12.62 -19.21
C GLY A 152 0.71 -12.24 -20.09
N PHE A 153 1.91 -12.19 -19.52
CA PHE A 153 3.13 -11.87 -20.25
C PHE A 153 4.04 -13.08 -20.51
N VAL A 154 3.62 -14.26 -20.08
CA VAL A 154 4.42 -15.48 -20.25
C VAL A 154 4.29 -16.05 -21.64
N ASP A 155 3.08 -16.11 -22.16
CA ASP A 155 2.81 -16.67 -23.49
C ASP A 155 2.98 -15.64 -24.59
N GLU A 156 3.44 -16.10 -25.71
CA GLU A 156 3.60 -15.27 -26.91
C GLU A 156 2.41 -15.37 -27.82
#